data_12621476ca8596d7a33cd73f039a0fa2
#
_entry.id   12621476ca8596d7a33cd73f039a0fa2
#
_cell.length_a   1.000
_cell.length_b   1.000
_cell.length_c   1.000
_cell.angle_alpha   90.00
_cell.angle_beta   90.00
_cell.angle_gamma   90.00
#
_symmetry.space_group_name_H-M   'P 1'
#
loop_
_entity.id
_entity.type
_entity.pdbx_description
1 polymer ?
#
loop_
_entity_poly.entity_id
_entity_poly.type
_entity_poly.pdbx_seq_one_letter_code
_entity_poly.pdbx_strand_id
1 'polypeptide(L)'
;MDSRLKEMTAVLKKYKLTHGLTPEKFRLILQELGPTYIKLGQIMSLHSDILPKEYCEELMKLCSDVEPMPFEQVEAVIAASFGYSWKDVFASIDKKPLGAASIAQVHRATLKTGEQVVVKVQRKGIHEVMSKDMALLHKAVKLVPPISIKGIVDFDMVLDEMWAVAQEEMNFLLEASNIEEFASNNRDVAFVATPKLYRKYTTSHVLVMEYIKGFNIDDKEGLLKDGYDLKEIGSKLIDNYIRQVIEDGFFHADPHPGNVRIRDGKIVWIDMGMMGRLSEHDKKELSNAVYGIAMNDIGMIEDAVLAIGDFKGEPDRAKLYKDIKIIINKYGSLDMGQVDVAEFIQELLEVMKNNRIVMPHGLTMLARGITQIEGVLADIAPGINMVGIASARIKQEMFKNFDFRGELKKAGKTAYKSAHRMAELPERMAQILEEYQRGQTRINLDMHASDELARLLHRLVRNIVMGLWVMALLISSSIVCTTDMTPKILGIPALGVMGYVFACIIVLYTIVKHFISRR
;
A
#
# COMPACT_ATOMS: atom_id res chain seq x y z
N MET A 1 8.39 14.36 43.26
CA MET A 1 7.47 14.08 42.13
C MET A 1 7.86 14.99 40.98
N ASP A 2 8.20 14.45 39.84
CA ASP A 2 8.74 15.19 38.69
C ASP A 2 7.75 16.29 38.28
N SER A 3 8.22 17.51 38.04
CA SER A 3 7.38 18.68 37.64
C SER A 3 6.53 18.33 36.42
N ARG A 4 7.08 17.56 35.50
CA ARG A 4 6.42 17.10 34.28
C ARG A 4 5.25 16.14 34.56
N LEU A 5 5.42 15.22 35.51
CA LEU A 5 4.34 14.31 35.92
C LEU A 5 3.15 15.06 36.55
N LYS A 6 3.43 16.14 37.30
CA LYS A 6 2.37 16.99 37.85
C LYS A 6 1.58 17.72 36.77
N GLU A 7 2.28 18.24 35.77
CA GLU A 7 1.67 18.91 34.59
C GLU A 7 0.78 17.93 33.83
N MET A 8 1.31 16.75 33.46
CA MET A 8 0.53 15.71 32.81
C MET A 8 -0.73 15.34 33.61
N THR A 9 -0.59 15.15 34.92
CA THR A 9 -1.71 14.80 35.79
C THR A 9 -2.75 15.93 35.83
N ALA A 10 -2.32 17.18 35.80
CA ALA A 10 -3.23 18.36 35.79
C ALA A 10 -4.03 18.42 34.49
N VAL A 11 -3.37 18.21 33.33
CA VAL A 11 -4.04 18.17 32.03
C VAL A 11 -5.04 17.01 31.96
N LEU A 12 -4.67 15.80 32.37
CA LEU A 12 -5.56 14.64 32.38
C LEU A 12 -6.80 14.84 33.29
N LYS A 13 -6.63 15.48 34.46
CA LYS A 13 -7.74 15.86 35.35
C LYS A 13 -8.66 16.90 34.73
N LYS A 14 -8.11 17.90 34.05
CA LYS A 14 -8.88 18.97 33.37
C LYS A 14 -9.87 18.38 32.36
N TYR A 15 -9.43 17.39 31.58
CA TYR A 15 -10.26 16.73 30.53
C TYR A 15 -11.15 15.59 31.06
N LYS A 16 -11.19 15.36 32.39
CA LYS A 16 -12.09 14.40 33.07
C LYS A 16 -12.09 13.03 32.38
N LEU A 17 -10.93 12.41 32.24
CA LEU A 17 -10.76 11.08 31.61
C LEU A 17 -11.65 9.99 32.17
N THR A 18 -12.09 10.12 33.45
CA THR A 18 -13.01 9.21 34.12
C THR A 18 -14.39 9.12 33.46
N HIS A 19 -14.75 10.08 32.61
CA HIS A 19 -16.02 10.14 31.88
C HIS A 19 -15.90 9.69 30.41
N GLY A 20 -14.84 8.97 30.06
CA GLY A 20 -14.55 8.50 28.72
C GLY A 20 -13.63 9.44 27.92
N LEU A 21 -12.80 8.85 27.09
CA LEU A 21 -11.90 9.53 26.16
C LEU A 21 -12.58 9.60 24.79
N THR A 22 -12.91 10.80 24.34
CA THR A 22 -13.40 11.03 22.96
C THR A 22 -12.21 11.39 22.05
N PRO A 23 -12.30 11.18 20.72
CA PRO A 23 -11.25 11.56 19.77
C PRO A 23 -10.81 13.02 19.93
N GLU A 24 -11.76 13.95 20.03
CA GLU A 24 -11.50 15.37 20.21
C GLU A 24 -10.76 15.67 21.53
N LYS A 25 -11.21 15.08 22.65
CA LYS A 25 -10.53 15.25 23.94
C LYS A 25 -9.10 14.72 23.87
N PHE A 26 -8.90 13.60 23.19
CA PHE A 26 -7.59 13.02 23.03
C PHE A 26 -6.65 13.97 22.29
N ARG A 27 -7.08 14.53 21.17
CA ARG A 27 -6.32 15.56 20.45
C ARG A 27 -5.98 16.77 21.32
N LEU A 28 -6.98 17.32 22.03
CA LEU A 28 -6.78 18.49 22.88
C LEU A 28 -5.79 18.23 24.03
N ILE A 29 -5.81 17.03 24.63
CA ILE A 29 -4.83 16.61 25.63
C ILE A 29 -3.42 16.63 25.06
N LEU A 30 -3.23 16.04 23.87
CA LEU A 30 -1.92 16.00 23.22
C LEU A 30 -1.41 17.41 22.87
N GLN A 31 -2.29 18.29 22.40
CA GLN A 31 -1.94 19.69 22.13
C GLN A 31 -1.50 20.44 23.40
N GLU A 32 -2.21 20.27 24.51
CA GLU A 32 -1.90 20.96 25.77
C GLU A 32 -0.63 20.40 26.45
N LEU A 33 -0.33 19.11 26.24
CA LEU A 33 0.90 18.48 26.72
C LEU A 33 2.15 18.93 25.94
N GLY A 34 1.98 19.51 24.77
CA GLY A 34 3.03 20.21 24.01
C GLY A 34 3.70 19.37 22.92
N PRO A 35 4.85 19.85 22.39
CA PRO A 35 5.45 19.39 21.13
C PRO A 35 5.68 17.89 21.04
N THR A 36 6.16 17.25 22.10
CA THR A 36 6.36 15.78 22.16
C THR A 36 5.06 15.04 21.87
N TYR A 37 3.99 15.42 22.56
CA TYR A 37 2.70 14.73 22.45
C TYR A 37 1.99 15.05 21.14
N ILE A 38 2.15 16.27 20.63
CA ILE A 38 1.69 16.63 19.27
C ILE A 38 2.34 15.71 18.25
N LYS A 39 3.66 15.54 18.33
CA LYS A 39 4.40 14.67 17.39
C LYS A 39 4.00 13.20 17.54
N LEU A 40 3.90 12.70 18.77
CA LEU A 40 3.40 11.35 19.01
C LEU A 40 1.99 11.15 18.45
N GLY A 41 1.10 12.13 18.65
CA GLY A 41 -0.25 12.09 18.08
C GLY A 41 -0.25 12.09 16.55
N GLN A 42 0.65 12.82 15.91
CA GLN A 42 0.82 12.79 14.46
C GLN A 42 1.29 11.42 13.98
N ILE A 43 2.26 10.79 14.66
CA ILE A 43 2.69 9.42 14.38
C ILE A 43 1.52 8.45 14.61
N MET A 44 0.81 8.56 15.74
CA MET A 44 -0.34 7.70 16.05
C MET A 44 -1.47 7.82 15.03
N SER A 45 -1.66 8.98 14.39
CA SER A 45 -2.66 9.16 13.35
C SER A 45 -2.44 8.27 12.12
N LEU A 46 -1.22 7.71 11.96
CA LEU A 46 -0.85 6.81 10.88
C LEU A 46 -1.17 5.34 11.19
N HIS A 47 -1.43 5.03 12.46
CA HIS A 47 -1.61 3.67 12.96
C HIS A 47 -3.09 3.32 13.12
N SER A 48 -3.82 3.20 12.00
CA SER A 48 -5.21 2.72 11.99
C SER A 48 -5.35 1.23 12.36
N ASP A 49 -4.24 0.50 12.40
CA ASP A 49 -4.12 -0.85 12.94
C ASP A 49 -4.24 -0.87 14.47
N ILE A 50 -3.83 0.21 15.14
CA ILE A 50 -3.80 0.36 16.59
C ILE A 50 -5.01 1.16 17.08
N LEU A 51 -5.31 2.29 16.44
CA LEU A 51 -6.37 3.21 16.83
C LEU A 51 -7.62 3.07 15.96
N PRO A 52 -8.82 3.30 16.52
CA PRO A 52 -10.03 3.45 15.71
C PRO A 52 -9.91 4.62 14.73
N LYS A 53 -10.52 4.47 13.55
CA LYS A 53 -10.50 5.46 12.46
C LYS A 53 -10.82 6.88 12.93
N GLU A 54 -11.84 7.05 13.76
CA GLU A 54 -12.28 8.34 14.30
C GLU A 54 -11.19 9.07 15.12
N TYR A 55 -10.34 8.30 15.83
CA TYR A 55 -9.19 8.85 16.54
C TYR A 55 -8.08 9.27 15.57
N CYS A 56 -7.79 8.45 14.56
CA CYS A 56 -6.79 8.79 13.55
C CYS A 56 -7.17 10.06 12.79
N GLU A 57 -8.43 10.19 12.36
CA GLU A 57 -8.96 11.37 11.67
C GLU A 57 -8.89 12.64 12.54
N GLU A 58 -9.16 12.52 13.84
CA GLU A 58 -9.07 13.66 14.74
C GLU A 58 -7.61 14.04 15.02
N LEU A 59 -6.70 13.05 15.14
CA LEU A 59 -5.27 13.29 15.33
C LEU A 59 -4.59 13.91 14.09
N MET A 60 -5.10 13.64 12.89
CA MET A 60 -4.62 14.32 11.67
C MET A 60 -4.83 15.85 11.73
N LYS A 61 -5.76 16.34 12.55
CA LYS A 61 -5.98 17.78 12.77
C LYS A 61 -4.94 18.41 13.72
N LEU A 62 -3.99 17.63 14.27
CA LEU A 62 -2.91 18.17 15.07
C LEU A 62 -2.02 19.05 14.21
N CYS A 63 -2.20 20.36 14.35
CA CYS A 63 -1.39 21.35 13.64
C CYS A 63 0.06 21.28 14.09
N SER A 64 0.97 21.37 13.12
CA SER A 64 2.40 21.51 13.38
C SER A 64 2.79 22.91 13.82
N ASP A 65 1.87 23.89 13.76
CA ASP A 65 2.13 25.28 14.14
C ASP A 65 2.29 25.39 15.66
N VAL A 66 3.52 25.48 16.09
CA VAL A 66 3.91 25.64 17.48
C VAL A 66 4.56 27.01 17.64
N GLU A 67 4.39 27.63 18.82
CA GLU A 67 5.03 28.92 19.11
C GLU A 67 6.53 28.89 18.79
N PRO A 68 7.04 29.83 17.99
CA PRO A 68 8.43 29.89 17.63
C PRO A 68 9.36 29.99 18.85
N MET A 69 10.47 29.30 18.85
CA MET A 69 11.51 29.53 19.85
C MET A 69 12.20 30.87 19.61
N PRO A 70 12.64 31.56 20.69
CA PRO A 70 13.39 32.81 20.59
C PRO A 70 14.62 32.67 19.69
N PHE A 71 14.93 33.72 18.94
CA PHE A 71 16.07 33.71 17.98
C PHE A 71 17.40 33.42 18.64
N GLU A 72 17.59 33.83 19.88
CA GLU A 72 18.80 33.56 20.68
C GLU A 72 19.03 32.05 20.89
N GLN A 73 17.93 31.27 20.96
CA GLN A 73 18.03 29.80 21.02
C GLN A 73 18.43 29.21 19.67
N VAL A 74 17.93 29.80 18.57
CA VAL A 74 18.34 29.42 17.20
C VAL A 74 19.83 29.61 17.02
N GLU A 75 20.35 30.80 17.39
CA GLU A 75 21.78 31.11 17.35
C GLU A 75 22.57 30.11 18.19
N ALA A 76 22.11 29.79 19.39
CA ALA A 76 22.76 28.83 20.27
C ALA A 76 22.85 27.41 19.66
N VAL A 77 21.80 26.93 19.01
CA VAL A 77 21.78 25.60 18.35
C VAL A 77 22.71 25.60 17.14
N ILE A 78 22.69 26.64 16.31
CA ILE A 78 23.58 26.75 15.15
C ILE A 78 25.04 26.79 15.61
N ALA A 79 25.36 27.62 16.62
CA ALA A 79 26.73 27.73 17.15
C ALA A 79 27.21 26.40 17.76
N ALA A 80 26.36 25.71 18.51
CA ALA A 80 26.71 24.41 19.08
C ALA A 80 26.91 23.33 17.97
N SER A 81 26.13 23.39 16.89
CA SER A 81 26.21 22.44 15.79
C SER A 81 27.40 22.65 14.89
N PHE A 82 27.78 23.90 14.67
CA PHE A 82 28.90 24.27 13.77
C PHE A 82 30.23 24.36 14.49
N GLY A 83 30.23 24.62 15.80
CA GLY A 83 31.44 24.93 16.57
C GLY A 83 31.95 26.37 16.37
N TYR A 84 31.22 27.20 15.62
CA TYR A 84 31.52 28.61 15.34
C TYR A 84 30.25 29.43 15.15
N SER A 85 30.37 30.77 15.06
CA SER A 85 29.21 31.64 14.92
C SER A 85 28.50 31.46 13.58
N TRP A 86 27.18 31.53 13.56
CA TRP A 86 26.39 31.56 12.32
C TRP A 86 26.84 32.71 11.37
N LYS A 87 27.34 33.81 11.91
CA LYS A 87 27.89 34.96 11.14
C LYS A 87 29.10 34.60 10.29
N ASP A 88 29.72 33.45 10.54
CA ASP A 88 30.86 33.00 9.72
C ASP A 88 30.38 32.35 8.40
N VAL A 89 29.14 31.89 8.36
CA VAL A 89 28.52 31.21 7.20
C VAL A 89 27.53 32.13 6.50
N PHE A 90 26.65 32.76 7.27
CA PHE A 90 25.54 33.54 6.73
C PHE A 90 25.83 35.05 6.80
N ALA A 91 25.46 35.78 5.75
CA ALA A 91 25.45 37.25 5.75
C ALA A 91 24.26 37.77 6.58
N SER A 92 23.12 37.06 6.51
CA SER A 92 21.91 37.36 7.32
C SER A 92 21.06 36.11 7.55
N ILE A 93 20.34 36.09 8.68
CA ILE A 93 19.27 35.15 8.97
C ILE A 93 18.07 35.98 9.43
N ASP A 94 16.89 35.74 8.83
CA ASP A 94 15.65 36.40 9.21
C ASP A 94 15.24 35.94 10.63
N LYS A 95 15.03 36.88 11.55
CA LYS A 95 14.68 36.54 12.93
C LYS A 95 13.28 35.91 13.02
N LYS A 96 12.34 36.35 12.15
CA LYS A 96 11.03 35.75 12.05
C LYS A 96 11.12 34.47 11.24
N PRO A 97 10.73 33.30 11.76
CA PRO A 97 10.76 32.05 11.00
C PRO A 97 9.72 32.07 9.87
N LEU A 98 9.99 31.30 8.82
CA LEU A 98 9.02 30.98 7.77
C LEU A 98 7.95 30.01 8.26
N GLY A 99 8.31 29.13 9.20
CA GLY A 99 7.43 28.17 9.84
C GLY A 99 8.07 27.61 11.10
N ALA A 100 7.25 27.22 12.06
CA ALA A 100 7.69 26.59 13.30
C ALA A 100 6.85 25.34 13.56
N ALA A 101 7.54 24.20 13.66
CA ALA A 101 6.93 22.90 13.91
C ALA A 101 7.29 22.36 15.31
N SER A 102 6.77 21.19 15.65
CA SER A 102 7.00 20.54 16.96
C SER A 102 8.48 20.26 17.24
N ILE A 103 9.27 19.90 16.23
CA ILE A 103 10.67 19.49 16.36
C ILE A 103 11.63 20.61 15.96
N ALA A 104 11.25 21.47 15.01
CA ALA A 104 12.15 22.43 14.37
C ALA A 104 11.43 23.70 13.96
N GLN A 105 12.22 24.71 13.60
CA GLN A 105 11.73 25.89 12.88
C GLN A 105 12.64 26.23 11.72
N VAL A 106 12.09 26.90 10.72
CA VAL A 106 12.74 27.20 9.45
C VAL A 106 12.89 28.71 9.30
N HIS A 107 14.11 29.14 9.02
CA HIS A 107 14.44 30.54 8.79
C HIS A 107 14.94 30.75 7.37
N ARG A 108 14.58 31.87 6.76
CA ARG A 108 15.23 32.34 5.55
C ARG A 108 16.58 32.96 5.91
N ALA A 109 17.59 32.69 5.08
CA ALA A 109 18.93 33.21 5.28
C ALA A 109 19.59 33.50 3.93
N THR A 110 20.67 34.29 3.99
CA THR A 110 21.54 34.53 2.85
C THR A 110 22.95 34.06 3.23
N LEU A 111 23.56 33.20 2.43
CA LEU A 111 24.95 32.81 2.61
C LEU A 111 25.88 34.00 2.32
N LYS A 112 27.11 33.97 2.86
CA LYS A 112 28.14 34.98 2.50
C LYS A 112 28.50 35.00 1.02
N THR A 113 28.24 33.89 0.34
CA THR A 113 28.41 33.73 -1.11
C THR A 113 27.25 34.32 -1.92
N GLY A 114 26.16 34.77 -1.25
CA GLY A 114 25.02 35.47 -1.86
C GLY A 114 23.80 34.61 -2.13
N GLU A 115 23.90 33.29 -2.00
CA GLU A 115 22.75 32.40 -2.24
C GLU A 115 21.70 32.56 -1.16
N GLN A 116 20.43 32.53 -1.61
CA GLN A 116 19.27 32.49 -0.73
C GLN A 116 19.02 31.05 -0.29
N VAL A 117 18.99 30.85 1.02
CA VAL A 117 18.81 29.52 1.63
C VAL A 117 17.71 29.53 2.69
N VAL A 118 17.23 28.37 3.03
CA VAL A 118 16.52 28.10 4.27
C VAL A 118 17.42 27.34 5.23
N VAL A 119 17.28 27.68 6.50
CA VAL A 119 17.98 27.03 7.60
C VAL A 119 16.91 26.43 8.51
N LYS A 120 16.79 25.11 8.49
CA LYS A 120 15.93 24.35 9.40
C LYS A 120 16.73 24.04 10.64
N VAL A 121 16.27 24.51 11.79
CA VAL A 121 17.00 24.43 13.07
C VAL A 121 16.16 23.66 14.06
N GLN A 122 16.73 22.63 14.65
CA GLN A 122 16.07 21.82 15.66
C GLN A 122 15.77 22.65 16.92
N ARG A 123 14.66 22.37 17.58
CA ARG A 123 14.35 23.00 18.86
C ARG A 123 15.35 22.59 19.92
N LYS A 124 15.85 23.60 20.64
CA LYS A 124 16.84 23.40 21.70
C LYS A 124 16.31 22.43 22.76
N GLY A 125 17.06 21.37 23.01
CA GLY A 125 16.74 20.38 24.06
C GLY A 125 15.54 19.47 23.75
N ILE A 126 15.04 19.43 22.51
CA ILE A 126 13.86 18.63 22.15
C ILE A 126 14.07 17.14 22.39
N HIS A 127 15.26 16.61 22.10
CA HIS A 127 15.59 15.20 22.30
C HIS A 127 15.50 14.80 23.78
N GLU A 128 16.02 15.64 24.68
CA GLU A 128 15.96 15.38 26.13
C GLU A 128 14.53 15.47 26.66
N VAL A 129 13.73 16.40 26.16
CA VAL A 129 12.32 16.54 26.53
C VAL A 129 11.54 15.32 26.08
N MET A 130 11.66 14.95 24.80
CA MET A 130 10.97 13.78 24.24
C MET A 130 11.38 12.48 24.92
N SER A 131 12.68 12.27 25.17
CA SER A 131 13.19 11.09 25.88
C SER A 131 12.61 10.97 27.29
N LYS A 132 12.50 12.07 28.04
CA LYS A 132 11.87 12.08 29.35
C LYS A 132 10.38 11.78 29.27
N ASP A 133 9.68 12.37 28.32
CA ASP A 133 8.26 12.15 28.11
C ASP A 133 7.97 10.68 27.74
N MET A 134 8.80 10.09 26.86
CA MET A 134 8.70 8.67 26.51
C MET A 134 8.94 7.75 27.71
N ALA A 135 9.95 8.02 28.53
CA ALA A 135 10.19 7.28 29.75
C ALA A 135 9.02 7.36 30.74
N LEU A 136 8.30 8.49 30.79
CA LEU A 136 7.08 8.65 31.59
C LEU A 136 5.91 7.85 30.99
N LEU A 137 5.76 7.83 29.68
CA LEU A 137 4.71 7.06 28.98
C LEU A 137 4.90 5.56 29.22
N HIS A 138 6.10 5.03 29.07
CA HIS A 138 6.41 3.63 29.39
C HIS A 138 6.08 3.25 30.84
N LYS A 139 6.36 4.15 31.79
CA LYS A 139 5.96 3.94 33.19
C LYS A 139 4.44 3.96 33.37
N ALA A 140 3.76 4.88 32.68
CA ALA A 140 2.31 4.99 32.75
C ALA A 140 1.60 3.76 32.18
N VAL A 141 2.06 3.24 31.03
CA VAL A 141 1.52 2.01 30.41
C VAL A 141 1.64 0.81 31.35
N LYS A 142 2.76 0.69 32.09
CA LYS A 142 2.96 -0.40 33.08
C LYS A 142 2.03 -0.29 34.31
N LEU A 143 1.54 0.90 34.62
CA LEU A 143 0.64 1.15 35.75
C LEU A 143 -0.85 0.99 35.37
N VAL A 144 -1.19 1.02 34.10
CA VAL A 144 -2.56 0.81 33.62
C VAL A 144 -2.88 -0.68 33.76
N PRO A 145 -3.92 -1.06 34.57
CA PRO A 145 -4.35 -2.46 34.62
C PRO A 145 -4.68 -2.93 33.21
N PRO A 146 -4.51 -4.22 32.93
CA PRO A 146 -4.87 -4.78 31.66
C PRO A 146 -6.39 -4.72 31.45
N ILE A 147 -6.89 -3.56 31.08
CA ILE A 147 -8.28 -3.35 30.67
C ILE A 147 -8.45 -4.05 29.32
N SER A 148 -9.55 -4.74 29.17
CA SER A 148 -10.08 -5.61 28.10
C SER A 148 -9.76 -5.35 26.63
N ILE A 149 -8.78 -4.55 26.29
CA ILE A 149 -8.15 -4.42 24.95
C ILE A 149 -7.00 -5.44 24.81
N LYS A 150 -6.87 -6.32 25.80
CA LYS A 150 -5.86 -7.37 25.85
C LYS A 150 -6.09 -8.42 24.78
N GLY A 151 -5.13 -8.51 23.92
CA GLY A 151 -4.88 -9.59 22.99
C GLY A 151 -4.44 -9.12 21.61
N ILE A 152 -4.42 -7.80 21.33
CA ILE A 152 -4.17 -7.30 19.98
C ILE A 152 -2.98 -6.34 19.89
N VAL A 153 -2.66 -5.54 20.93
CA VAL A 153 -1.61 -4.52 20.85
C VAL A 153 -0.71 -4.53 22.08
N ASP A 154 0.60 -4.64 21.85
CA ASP A 154 1.64 -4.39 22.85
C ASP A 154 1.96 -2.89 22.87
N PHE A 155 1.46 -2.16 23.87
CA PHE A 155 1.66 -0.72 23.96
C PHE A 155 3.13 -0.32 24.19
N ASP A 156 3.93 -1.15 24.85
CA ASP A 156 5.37 -0.88 25.00
C ASP A 156 6.06 -0.93 23.62
N MET A 157 5.75 -1.94 22.82
CA MET A 157 6.27 -2.07 21.45
C MET A 157 5.86 -0.88 20.56
N VAL A 158 4.61 -0.42 20.68
CA VAL A 158 4.11 0.75 19.93
C VAL A 158 4.85 2.03 20.33
N LEU A 159 5.08 2.24 21.63
CA LEU A 159 5.84 3.38 22.11
C LEU A 159 7.30 3.34 21.65
N ASP A 160 7.93 2.16 21.64
CA ASP A 160 9.28 1.97 21.13
C ASP A 160 9.37 2.30 19.63
N GLU A 161 8.42 1.86 18.82
CA GLU A 161 8.34 2.18 17.40
C GLU A 161 8.14 3.68 17.17
N MET A 162 7.21 4.29 17.89
CA MET A 162 6.97 5.74 17.84
C MET A 162 8.22 6.54 18.22
N TRP A 163 8.97 6.06 19.21
CA TRP A 163 10.22 6.69 19.62
C TRP A 163 11.30 6.57 18.54
N ALA A 164 11.42 5.41 17.91
CA ALA A 164 12.36 5.20 16.80
C ALA A 164 12.06 6.17 15.64
N VAL A 165 10.81 6.29 15.21
CA VAL A 165 10.38 7.25 14.17
C VAL A 165 10.68 8.69 14.57
N ALA A 166 10.39 9.06 15.83
CA ALA A 166 10.68 10.41 16.31
C ALA A 166 12.19 10.72 16.34
N GLN A 167 13.02 9.73 16.66
CA GLN A 167 14.48 9.87 16.63
C GLN A 167 15.01 10.05 15.20
N GLU A 168 14.47 9.32 14.22
CA GLU A 168 14.81 9.48 12.82
C GLU A 168 14.50 10.89 12.32
N GLU A 169 13.31 11.42 12.62
CA GLU A 169 12.91 12.77 12.24
C GLU A 169 13.74 13.89 12.93
N MET A 170 14.28 13.61 14.12
CA MET A 170 15.19 14.51 14.80
C MET A 170 16.61 14.52 14.20
N ASN A 171 16.92 13.65 13.26
CA ASN A 171 18.24 13.59 12.64
C ASN A 171 18.24 14.17 11.22
N PHE A 172 18.54 15.46 11.09
CA PHE A 172 18.53 16.12 9.78
C PHE A 172 19.57 15.59 8.77
N LEU A 173 20.52 14.76 9.20
CA LEU A 173 21.41 14.07 8.26
C LEU A 173 20.64 12.99 7.47
N LEU A 174 19.58 12.41 8.05
CA LEU A 174 18.70 11.48 7.33
C LEU A 174 17.88 12.23 6.28
N GLU A 175 17.29 13.37 6.65
CA GLU A 175 16.56 14.23 5.70
C GLU A 175 17.49 14.71 4.56
N ALA A 176 18.72 15.10 4.88
CA ALA A 176 19.71 15.46 3.88
C ALA A 176 20.05 14.30 2.93
N SER A 177 20.19 13.10 3.45
CA SER A 177 20.43 11.89 2.63
C SER A 177 19.22 11.55 1.76
N ASN A 178 18.01 11.74 2.29
CA ASN A 178 16.78 11.56 1.53
C ASN A 178 16.66 12.56 0.35
N ILE A 179 17.06 13.83 0.56
CA ILE A 179 17.12 14.84 -0.52
C ILE A 179 18.10 14.40 -1.62
N GLU A 180 19.27 13.91 -1.25
CA GLU A 180 20.30 13.45 -2.20
C GLU A 180 19.81 12.22 -2.98
N GLU A 181 19.21 11.24 -2.31
CA GLU A 181 18.64 10.04 -2.94
C GLU A 181 17.49 10.39 -3.88
N PHE A 182 16.56 11.23 -3.42
CA PHE A 182 15.43 11.66 -4.24
C PHE A 182 15.88 12.44 -5.49
N ALA A 183 16.86 13.35 -5.34
CA ALA A 183 17.45 14.06 -6.47
C ALA A 183 18.15 13.12 -7.45
N SER A 184 18.79 12.05 -6.95
CA SER A 184 19.42 11.02 -7.79
C SER A 184 18.39 10.23 -8.59
N ASN A 185 17.30 9.78 -7.95
CA ASN A 185 16.22 9.01 -8.56
C ASN A 185 15.47 9.82 -9.63
N ASN A 186 15.36 11.14 -9.47
CA ASN A 186 14.65 12.02 -10.40
C ASN A 186 15.57 12.76 -11.38
N ARG A 187 16.85 12.40 -11.51
CA ARG A 187 17.82 13.10 -12.37
C ARG A 187 17.40 13.17 -13.85
N ASP A 188 16.71 12.15 -14.33
CA ASP A 188 16.20 12.03 -15.70
C ASP A 188 14.79 12.61 -15.89
N VAL A 189 14.13 13.09 -14.82
CA VAL A 189 12.78 13.67 -14.88
C VAL A 189 12.86 15.18 -15.00
N ALA A 190 12.72 15.68 -16.22
CA ALA A 190 12.92 17.10 -16.54
C ALA A 190 12.02 18.07 -15.76
N PHE A 191 10.82 17.62 -15.38
CA PHE A 191 9.80 18.44 -14.69
C PHE A 191 9.79 18.29 -13.17
N VAL A 192 10.79 17.59 -12.58
CA VAL A 192 10.93 17.43 -11.12
C VAL A 192 12.23 18.07 -10.67
N ALA A 193 12.23 18.66 -9.50
CA ALA A 193 13.42 19.19 -8.85
C ALA A 193 13.33 19.04 -7.32
N THR A 194 14.48 19.18 -6.67
CA THR A 194 14.64 19.30 -5.22
C THR A 194 15.44 20.56 -4.90
N PRO A 195 15.35 21.10 -3.68
CA PRO A 195 16.25 22.14 -3.24
C PRO A 195 17.72 21.67 -3.30
N LYS A 196 18.61 22.53 -3.73
CA LYS A 196 20.04 22.28 -3.61
C LYS A 196 20.44 22.16 -2.14
N LEU A 197 21.01 21.03 -1.76
CA LEU A 197 21.50 20.80 -0.40
C LEU A 197 22.89 21.43 -0.21
N TYR A 198 23.08 22.14 0.89
CA TYR A 198 24.40 22.66 1.31
C TYR A 198 25.00 21.76 2.39
N ARG A 199 25.42 20.55 1.97
CA ARG A 199 25.92 19.48 2.86
C ARG A 199 27.00 19.97 3.85
N LYS A 200 27.88 20.91 3.41
CA LYS A 200 28.94 21.49 4.25
C LYS A 200 28.39 22.18 5.51
N TYR A 201 27.16 22.70 5.45
CA TYR A 201 26.52 23.43 6.54
C TYR A 201 25.35 22.67 7.15
N THR A 202 25.27 21.35 6.86
CA THR A 202 24.22 20.48 7.37
C THR A 202 24.78 19.53 8.42
N THR A 203 24.10 19.45 9.56
CA THR A 203 24.44 18.61 10.72
C THR A 203 23.21 17.83 11.15
N SER A 204 23.29 17.04 12.22
CA SER A 204 22.09 16.36 12.79
C SER A 204 21.02 17.33 13.32
N HIS A 205 21.39 18.60 13.63
CA HIS A 205 20.49 19.58 14.25
C HIS A 205 20.20 20.80 13.36
N VAL A 206 20.94 20.96 12.27
CA VAL A 206 20.79 22.09 11.33
C VAL A 206 20.83 21.57 9.92
N LEU A 207 19.80 21.88 9.12
CA LEU A 207 19.75 21.58 7.69
C LEU A 207 19.75 22.88 6.90
N VAL A 208 20.66 22.98 5.93
CA VAL A 208 20.77 24.16 5.05
C VAL A 208 20.53 23.74 3.61
N MET A 209 19.50 24.32 2.99
CA MET A 209 19.14 24.04 1.61
C MET A 209 18.67 25.31 0.88
N GLU A 210 18.57 25.24 -0.42
CA GLU A 210 18.11 26.33 -1.28
C GLU A 210 16.73 26.85 -0.85
N TYR A 211 16.57 28.18 -0.82
CA TYR A 211 15.25 28.79 -0.68
C TYR A 211 14.53 28.74 -2.02
N ILE A 212 13.47 27.93 -2.09
CA ILE A 212 12.68 27.80 -3.32
C ILE A 212 11.67 28.93 -3.42
N LYS A 213 11.89 29.82 -4.38
CA LYS A 213 10.91 30.81 -4.82
C LYS A 213 9.95 30.11 -5.78
N GLY A 214 8.66 30.32 -5.60
CA GLY A 214 7.63 29.71 -6.45
C GLY A 214 6.28 29.71 -5.77
N PHE A 215 5.28 29.21 -6.46
CA PHE A 215 3.92 29.08 -5.94
C PHE A 215 3.80 27.81 -5.10
N ASN A 216 3.00 27.83 -4.05
CA ASN A 216 2.50 26.59 -3.48
C ASN A 216 1.62 25.90 -4.52
N ILE A 217 1.56 24.58 -4.50
CA ILE A 217 0.77 23.84 -5.47
C ILE A 217 -0.74 24.12 -5.36
N ASP A 218 -1.22 24.53 -4.18
CA ASP A 218 -2.60 24.91 -3.89
C ASP A 218 -2.91 26.39 -4.18
N ASP A 219 -1.92 27.20 -4.55
CA ASP A 219 -2.13 28.58 -5.00
C ASP A 219 -2.63 28.64 -6.45
N LYS A 220 -3.89 28.18 -6.64
CA LYS A 220 -4.51 28.11 -7.97
C LYS A 220 -4.57 29.44 -8.68
N GLU A 221 -4.88 30.52 -7.97
CA GLU A 221 -4.99 31.86 -8.55
C GLU A 221 -3.64 32.37 -9.05
N GLY A 222 -2.59 32.19 -8.24
CA GLY A 222 -1.22 32.56 -8.60
C GLY A 222 -0.72 31.76 -9.80
N LEU A 223 -0.95 30.47 -9.80
CA LEU A 223 -0.55 29.55 -10.89
C LEU A 223 -1.23 29.90 -12.21
N LEU A 224 -2.56 30.07 -12.22
CA LEU A 224 -3.31 30.43 -13.41
C LEU A 224 -2.93 31.81 -13.95
N LYS A 225 -2.69 32.78 -13.08
CA LYS A 225 -2.26 34.12 -13.46
C LYS A 225 -0.87 34.13 -14.11
N ASP A 226 0.00 33.23 -13.69
CA ASP A 226 1.35 33.06 -14.25
C ASP A 226 1.37 32.14 -15.49
N GLY A 227 0.18 31.68 -15.96
CA GLY A 227 0.01 30.93 -17.19
C GLY A 227 0.18 29.41 -17.07
N TYR A 228 0.17 28.84 -15.86
CA TYR A 228 0.26 27.41 -15.65
C TYR A 228 -1.07 26.70 -15.92
N ASP A 229 -1.00 25.49 -16.48
CA ASP A 229 -2.15 24.57 -16.61
C ASP A 229 -2.19 23.64 -15.38
N LEU A 230 -3.25 23.78 -14.57
CA LEU A 230 -3.43 22.99 -13.36
C LEU A 230 -3.59 21.49 -13.66
N LYS A 231 -4.19 21.12 -14.81
CA LYS A 231 -4.32 19.71 -15.21
C LYS A 231 -2.97 19.11 -15.58
N GLU A 232 -2.12 19.89 -16.24
CA GLU A 232 -0.76 19.47 -16.56
C GLU A 232 0.06 19.26 -15.27
N ILE A 233 -0.03 20.21 -14.33
CA ILE A 233 0.62 20.10 -13.02
C ILE A 233 0.15 18.83 -12.29
N GLY A 234 -1.17 18.61 -12.19
CA GLY A 234 -1.73 17.45 -11.54
C GLY A 234 -1.30 16.14 -12.19
N SER A 235 -1.28 16.08 -13.54
CA SER A 235 -0.85 14.90 -14.29
C SER A 235 0.65 14.60 -14.05
N LYS A 236 1.49 15.61 -14.04
CA LYS A 236 2.93 15.48 -13.74
C LYS A 236 3.17 15.08 -12.30
N LEU A 237 2.39 15.63 -11.36
CA LEU A 237 2.49 15.30 -9.94
C LEU A 237 2.23 13.81 -9.71
N ILE A 238 1.11 13.32 -10.23
CA ILE A 238 0.74 11.91 -10.04
C ILE A 238 1.67 10.97 -10.79
N ASP A 239 2.10 11.31 -12.01
CA ASP A 239 3.05 10.51 -12.76
C ASP A 239 4.38 10.35 -12.01
N ASN A 240 4.91 11.46 -11.44
CA ASN A 240 6.11 11.40 -10.62
C ASN A 240 5.89 10.60 -9.32
N TYR A 241 4.74 10.77 -8.67
CA TYR A 241 4.45 10.05 -7.44
C TYR A 241 4.35 8.53 -7.66
N ILE A 242 3.69 8.11 -8.74
CA ILE A 242 3.62 6.68 -9.12
C ILE A 242 5.02 6.13 -9.43
N ARG A 243 5.87 6.92 -10.09
CA ARG A 243 7.27 6.54 -10.33
C ARG A 243 8.02 6.29 -9.01
N GLN A 244 7.92 7.23 -8.06
CA GLN A 244 8.54 7.09 -6.74
C GLN A 244 8.15 5.76 -6.07
N VAL A 245 6.88 5.35 -6.20
CA VAL A 245 6.34 4.13 -5.58
C VAL A 245 6.76 2.88 -6.33
N ILE A 246 6.50 2.84 -7.63
CA ILE A 246 6.61 1.60 -8.44
C ILE A 246 8.02 1.36 -8.94
N GLU A 247 8.73 2.41 -9.40
CA GLU A 247 10.07 2.25 -9.95
C GLU A 247 11.13 2.38 -8.85
N ASP A 248 11.12 3.50 -8.12
CA ASP A 248 12.16 3.82 -7.15
C ASP A 248 11.99 3.05 -5.83
N GLY A 249 10.73 2.71 -5.43
CA GLY A 249 10.42 2.15 -4.12
C GLY A 249 10.79 3.09 -2.97
N PHE A 250 11.01 4.36 -3.30
CA PHE A 250 11.36 5.45 -2.40
C PHE A 250 10.46 6.64 -2.69
N PHE A 251 9.51 6.91 -1.82
CA PHE A 251 8.41 7.83 -2.09
C PHE A 251 8.15 8.78 -0.92
N HIS A 252 7.59 9.94 -1.23
CA HIS A 252 7.19 10.92 -0.25
C HIS A 252 5.95 10.42 0.52
N ALA A 253 6.06 10.26 1.84
CA ALA A 253 4.98 9.74 2.66
C ALA A 253 4.03 10.82 3.20
N ASP A 254 4.37 12.10 3.04
CA ASP A 254 3.58 13.25 3.48
C ASP A 254 3.49 14.35 2.40
N PRO A 255 2.95 14.03 1.21
CA PRO A 255 2.92 14.94 0.05
C PRO A 255 1.81 16.01 0.15
N HIS A 256 1.70 16.68 1.32
CA HIS A 256 0.74 17.75 1.48
C HIS A 256 1.13 19.01 0.67
N PRO A 257 0.19 19.94 0.36
CA PRO A 257 0.46 21.09 -0.50
C PRO A 257 1.65 21.93 -0.06
N GLY A 258 1.88 22.04 1.25
CA GLY A 258 3.01 22.79 1.82
C GLY A 258 4.39 22.23 1.48
N ASN A 259 4.49 20.96 1.06
CA ASN A 259 5.74 20.28 0.70
C ASN A 259 6.02 20.27 -0.80
N VAL A 260 5.10 20.85 -1.62
CA VAL A 260 5.23 20.89 -3.08
C VAL A 260 5.14 22.31 -3.59
N ARG A 261 6.15 22.76 -4.33
CA ARG A 261 6.17 24.06 -4.99
C ARG A 261 6.28 23.93 -6.49
N ILE A 262 5.73 24.92 -7.18
CA ILE A 262 5.85 25.04 -8.63
C ILE A 262 6.80 26.21 -8.93
N ARG A 263 7.89 25.91 -9.66
CA ARG A 263 8.90 26.88 -10.07
C ARG A 263 9.43 26.55 -11.47
N ASP A 264 9.42 27.51 -12.36
CA ASP A 264 9.99 27.40 -13.71
C ASP A 264 9.46 26.15 -14.49
N GLY A 265 8.15 25.86 -14.37
CA GLY A 265 7.51 24.69 -14.99
C GLY A 265 7.83 23.34 -14.33
N LYS A 266 8.51 23.35 -13.17
CA LYS A 266 8.90 22.16 -12.43
C LYS A 266 8.14 22.04 -11.12
N ILE A 267 7.86 20.78 -10.76
CA ILE A 267 7.40 20.38 -9.43
C ILE A 267 8.63 20.26 -8.54
N VAL A 268 8.68 21.03 -7.47
CA VAL A 268 9.80 21.03 -6.52
C VAL A 268 9.31 20.48 -5.18
N TRP A 269 9.83 19.32 -4.81
CA TRP A 269 9.60 18.71 -3.50
C TRP A 269 10.55 19.32 -2.48
N ILE A 270 10.03 19.95 -1.41
CA ILE A 270 10.83 20.80 -0.52
C ILE A 270 11.12 20.24 0.87
N ASP A 271 10.39 19.25 1.34
CA ASP A 271 10.63 18.58 2.63
C ASP A 271 10.72 17.06 2.40
N MET A 272 11.85 16.45 2.78
CA MET A 272 12.10 15.02 2.66
C MET A 272 12.26 14.36 4.04
N GLY A 273 11.67 14.97 5.07
CA GLY A 273 11.72 14.44 6.43
C GLY A 273 10.98 13.14 6.62
N MET A 274 9.92 12.91 5.81
CA MET A 274 9.09 11.72 5.91
C MET A 274 9.03 10.99 4.56
N MET A 275 9.90 10.00 4.40
CA MET A 275 10.00 9.19 3.18
C MET A 275 9.64 7.74 3.47
N GLY A 276 8.81 7.14 2.61
CA GLY A 276 8.50 5.72 2.65
C GLY A 276 9.46 4.89 1.78
N ARG A 277 9.65 3.63 2.16
CA ARG A 277 10.47 2.66 1.41
C ARG A 277 9.69 1.37 1.21
N LEU A 278 9.74 0.84 0.01
CA LEU A 278 9.22 -0.48 -0.34
C LEU A 278 10.37 -1.39 -0.73
N SER A 279 10.34 -2.62 -0.28
CA SER A 279 11.25 -3.65 -0.76
C SER A 279 10.94 -4.02 -2.23
N GLU A 280 11.88 -4.64 -2.93
CA GLU A 280 11.64 -5.16 -4.29
C GLU A 280 10.47 -6.16 -4.33
N HIS A 281 10.29 -6.91 -3.25
CA HIS A 281 9.15 -7.81 -3.09
C HIS A 281 7.84 -7.03 -3.00
N ASP A 282 7.76 -6.03 -2.12
CA ASP A 282 6.55 -5.23 -1.92
C ASP A 282 6.16 -4.45 -3.18
N LYS A 283 7.14 -3.88 -3.90
CA LYS A 283 6.92 -3.22 -5.19
C LYS A 283 6.29 -4.15 -6.21
N LYS A 284 6.80 -5.37 -6.31
CA LYS A 284 6.30 -6.37 -7.24
C LYS A 284 4.87 -6.78 -6.91
N GLU A 285 4.60 -7.09 -5.64
CA GLU A 285 3.27 -7.55 -5.23
C GLU A 285 2.25 -6.39 -5.27
N LEU A 286 2.66 -5.16 -4.92
CA LEU A 286 1.84 -3.96 -5.12
C LEU A 286 1.49 -3.77 -6.61
N SER A 287 2.46 -3.95 -7.51
CA SER A 287 2.22 -3.88 -8.95
C SER A 287 1.24 -4.96 -9.42
N ASN A 288 1.35 -6.19 -8.88
CA ASN A 288 0.41 -7.28 -9.13
C ASN A 288 -1.01 -6.91 -8.63
N ALA A 289 -1.12 -6.33 -7.44
CA ALA A 289 -2.41 -5.89 -6.89
C ALA A 289 -3.08 -4.82 -7.78
N VAL A 290 -2.34 -3.76 -8.16
CA VAL A 290 -2.85 -2.70 -9.04
C VAL A 290 -3.24 -3.24 -10.42
N TYR A 291 -2.45 -4.14 -10.98
CA TYR A 291 -2.77 -4.80 -12.24
C TYR A 291 -4.00 -5.70 -12.10
N GLY A 292 -4.11 -6.45 -11.00
CA GLY A 292 -5.30 -7.25 -10.68
C GLY A 292 -6.57 -6.40 -10.58
N ILE A 293 -6.50 -5.22 -9.96
CA ILE A 293 -7.61 -4.25 -9.91
C ILE A 293 -8.00 -3.81 -11.33
N ALA A 294 -7.03 -3.43 -12.15
CA ALA A 294 -7.28 -2.99 -13.52
C ALA A 294 -7.88 -4.08 -14.42
N MET A 295 -7.54 -5.34 -14.16
CA MET A 295 -8.04 -6.52 -14.90
C MET A 295 -9.28 -7.15 -14.26
N ASN A 296 -9.75 -6.61 -13.12
CA ASN A 296 -10.82 -7.19 -12.30
C ASN A 296 -10.55 -8.66 -11.92
N ASP A 297 -9.29 -8.99 -11.65
CA ASP A 297 -8.82 -10.32 -11.23
C ASP A 297 -8.67 -10.38 -9.71
N ILE A 298 -9.72 -10.88 -9.05
CA ILE A 298 -9.78 -10.98 -7.58
C ILE A 298 -8.72 -11.95 -7.05
N GLY A 299 -8.40 -13.01 -7.79
CA GLY A 299 -7.39 -13.99 -7.37
C GLY A 299 -5.99 -13.37 -7.32
N MET A 300 -5.65 -12.54 -8.32
CA MET A 300 -4.37 -11.82 -8.33
C MET A 300 -4.26 -10.82 -7.18
N ILE A 301 -5.35 -10.14 -6.83
CA ILE A 301 -5.39 -9.20 -5.69
C ILE A 301 -5.24 -9.97 -4.37
N GLU A 302 -5.97 -11.10 -4.21
CA GLU A 302 -5.85 -11.95 -3.03
C GLU A 302 -4.41 -12.45 -2.84
N ASP A 303 -3.81 -12.99 -3.89
CA ASP A 303 -2.43 -13.52 -3.82
C ASP A 303 -1.43 -12.41 -3.47
N ALA A 304 -1.58 -11.20 -4.02
CA ALA A 304 -0.74 -10.06 -3.68
C ALA A 304 -0.91 -9.63 -2.21
N VAL A 305 -2.14 -9.52 -1.72
CA VAL A 305 -2.43 -9.21 -0.31
C VAL A 305 -1.82 -10.26 0.62
N LEU A 306 -1.92 -11.54 0.25
CA LEU A 306 -1.33 -12.65 1.01
C LEU A 306 0.21 -12.65 0.96
N ALA A 307 0.80 -12.18 -0.12
CA ALA A 307 2.27 -12.12 -0.26
C ALA A 307 2.89 -10.94 0.51
N ILE A 308 2.15 -9.85 0.66
CA ILE A 308 2.63 -8.62 1.32
C ILE A 308 2.38 -8.65 2.83
N GLY A 309 1.23 -9.18 3.26
CA GLY A 309 0.78 -9.08 4.64
C GLY A 309 1.46 -10.03 5.60
N ASP A 310 1.70 -9.58 6.82
CA ASP A 310 2.08 -10.42 7.94
C ASP A 310 0.85 -10.99 8.62
N PHE A 311 0.84 -12.30 8.92
CA PHE A 311 -0.33 -12.98 9.44
C PHE A 311 -0.20 -13.27 10.93
N LYS A 312 -1.26 -12.95 11.69
CA LYS A 312 -1.44 -13.44 13.07
C LYS A 312 -2.28 -14.73 13.07
N GLY A 313 -1.73 -15.82 12.50
CA GLY A 313 -2.38 -17.12 12.35
C GLY A 313 -2.60 -17.52 10.89
N GLU A 314 -3.28 -18.66 10.63
CA GLU A 314 -3.60 -19.07 9.27
C GLU A 314 -4.72 -18.19 8.71
N PRO A 315 -4.56 -17.59 7.50
CA PRO A 315 -5.58 -16.76 6.88
C PRO A 315 -6.74 -17.60 6.36
N ASP A 316 -7.97 -17.14 6.59
CA ASP A 316 -9.16 -17.69 5.95
C ASP A 316 -9.25 -17.13 4.52
N ARG A 317 -8.64 -17.84 3.56
CA ARG A 317 -8.63 -17.47 2.15
C ARG A 317 -10.02 -17.29 1.55
N ALA A 318 -10.99 -18.14 1.92
CA ALA A 318 -12.33 -18.06 1.38
C ALA A 318 -13.06 -16.78 1.82
N LYS A 319 -12.85 -16.39 3.09
CA LYS A 319 -13.38 -15.13 3.63
C LYS A 319 -12.69 -13.94 2.98
N LEU A 320 -11.35 -13.94 2.91
CA LEU A 320 -10.57 -12.86 2.29
C LEU A 320 -10.97 -12.63 0.83
N TYR A 321 -11.07 -13.70 0.03
CA TYR A 321 -11.54 -13.62 -1.35
C TYR A 321 -12.93 -12.98 -1.47
N LYS A 322 -13.85 -13.38 -0.59
CA LYS A 322 -15.21 -12.82 -0.56
C LYS A 322 -15.21 -11.34 -0.21
N ASP A 323 -14.42 -10.94 0.79
CA ASP A 323 -14.34 -9.56 1.26
C ASP A 323 -13.71 -8.66 0.18
N ILE A 324 -12.60 -9.08 -0.46
CA ILE A 324 -11.99 -8.39 -1.60
C ILE A 324 -13.00 -8.27 -2.76
N LYS A 325 -13.74 -9.35 -3.06
CA LYS A 325 -14.74 -9.34 -4.13
C LYS A 325 -15.84 -8.30 -3.91
N ILE A 326 -16.25 -8.08 -2.67
CA ILE A 326 -17.26 -7.05 -2.34
C ILE A 326 -16.72 -5.67 -2.69
N ILE A 327 -15.48 -5.36 -2.29
CA ILE A 327 -14.82 -4.07 -2.58
C ILE A 327 -14.67 -3.90 -4.11
N ILE A 328 -14.09 -4.88 -4.79
CA ILE A 328 -13.87 -4.79 -6.24
C ILE A 328 -15.17 -4.63 -7.02
N ASN A 329 -16.25 -5.30 -6.61
CA ASN A 329 -17.56 -5.11 -7.25
C ASN A 329 -18.16 -3.71 -7.00
N LYS A 330 -17.90 -3.11 -5.82
CA LYS A 330 -18.34 -1.74 -5.50
C LYS A 330 -17.67 -0.73 -6.43
N TYR A 331 -16.34 -0.82 -6.57
CA TYR A 331 -15.55 0.15 -7.34
C TYR A 331 -15.41 -0.20 -8.82
N GLY A 332 -15.45 -1.48 -9.20
CA GLY A 332 -15.32 -1.94 -10.58
C GLY A 332 -16.49 -1.60 -11.49
N SER A 333 -17.63 -1.18 -10.92
CA SER A 333 -18.80 -0.67 -11.66
C SER A 333 -18.73 0.84 -11.93
N LEU A 334 -17.80 1.56 -11.31
CA LEU A 334 -17.60 3.00 -11.49
C LEU A 334 -16.64 3.25 -12.66
N ASP A 335 -16.78 4.41 -13.29
CA ASP A 335 -15.75 4.89 -14.20
C ASP A 335 -14.45 5.10 -13.40
N MET A 336 -13.32 4.55 -13.87
CA MET A 336 -12.04 4.60 -13.17
C MET A 336 -11.57 6.02 -12.80
N GLY A 337 -12.08 7.05 -13.48
CA GLY A 337 -11.84 8.46 -13.14
C GLY A 337 -12.69 8.97 -11.98
N GLN A 338 -13.69 8.21 -11.53
CA GLN A 338 -14.59 8.58 -10.43
C GLN A 338 -14.34 7.77 -9.15
N VAL A 339 -13.37 6.86 -9.18
CA VAL A 339 -13.00 6.06 -8.01
C VAL A 339 -12.26 6.94 -7.01
N ASP A 340 -12.81 7.08 -5.81
CA ASP A 340 -12.09 7.62 -4.65
C ASP A 340 -11.08 6.58 -4.18
N VAL A 341 -9.81 6.82 -4.55
CA VAL A 341 -8.71 5.88 -4.28
C VAL A 341 -8.40 5.84 -2.80
N ALA A 342 -8.58 6.95 -2.08
CA ALA A 342 -8.39 7.00 -0.64
C ALA A 342 -9.44 6.15 0.10
N GLU A 343 -10.72 6.27 -0.29
CA GLU A 343 -11.80 5.44 0.26
C GLU A 343 -11.55 3.95 -0.05
N PHE A 344 -11.18 3.62 -1.29
CA PHE A 344 -10.84 2.26 -1.70
C PHE A 344 -9.71 1.65 -0.86
N ILE A 345 -8.62 2.40 -0.65
CA ILE A 345 -7.49 1.93 0.17
C ILE A 345 -7.91 1.74 1.62
N GLN A 346 -8.72 2.65 2.18
CA GLN A 346 -9.22 2.52 3.55
C GLN A 346 -10.07 1.26 3.73
N GLU A 347 -10.97 0.96 2.79
CA GLU A 347 -11.78 -0.27 2.83
C GLU A 347 -10.91 -1.52 2.71
N LEU A 348 -9.89 -1.49 1.85
CA LEU A 348 -8.94 -2.59 1.72
C LEU A 348 -8.16 -2.83 3.02
N LEU A 349 -7.68 -1.77 3.67
CA LEU A 349 -7.03 -1.86 4.98
C LEU A 349 -7.96 -2.43 6.06
N GLU A 350 -9.24 -2.06 6.02
CA GLU A 350 -10.24 -2.62 6.94
C GLU A 350 -10.48 -4.11 6.69
N VAL A 351 -10.56 -4.54 5.43
CA VAL A 351 -10.64 -5.97 5.07
C VAL A 351 -9.43 -6.72 5.57
N MET A 352 -8.22 -6.19 5.41
CA MET A 352 -6.99 -6.81 5.92
C MET A 352 -7.04 -6.97 7.44
N LYS A 353 -7.40 -5.90 8.16
CA LYS A 353 -7.57 -5.91 9.62
C LYS A 353 -8.59 -6.96 10.07
N ASN A 354 -9.76 -7.03 9.41
CA ASN A 354 -10.82 -7.99 9.72
C ASN A 354 -10.42 -9.45 9.43
N ASN A 355 -9.43 -9.65 8.57
CA ASN A 355 -8.83 -10.94 8.26
C ASN A 355 -7.52 -11.20 9.01
N ARG A 356 -7.18 -10.38 10.03
CA ARG A 356 -5.96 -10.48 10.87
C ARG A 356 -4.66 -10.38 10.10
N ILE A 357 -4.67 -9.64 9.01
CA ILE A 357 -3.50 -9.35 8.19
C ILE A 357 -2.94 -8.00 8.64
N VAL A 358 -1.68 -7.96 9.01
CA VAL A 358 -0.97 -6.74 9.38
C VAL A 358 -0.21 -6.22 8.18
N MET A 359 -0.38 -4.94 7.87
CA MET A 359 0.35 -4.29 6.77
C MET A 359 1.77 -3.91 7.21
N PRO A 360 2.79 -4.15 6.37
CA PRO A 360 4.12 -3.59 6.57
C PRO A 360 4.08 -2.06 6.64
N HIS A 361 4.96 -1.49 7.47
CA HIS A 361 5.03 -0.05 7.72
C HIS A 361 5.12 0.79 6.42
N GLY A 362 5.94 0.38 5.45
CA GLY A 362 6.08 1.08 4.16
C GLY A 362 4.77 1.24 3.40
N LEU A 363 3.89 0.23 3.43
CA LEU A 363 2.59 0.28 2.76
C LEU A 363 1.56 1.12 3.52
N THR A 364 1.63 1.17 4.84
CA THR A 364 0.82 2.09 5.64
C THR A 364 1.20 3.55 5.34
N MET A 365 2.50 3.84 5.23
CA MET A 365 2.98 5.16 4.78
C MET A 365 2.53 5.49 3.35
N LEU A 366 2.53 4.50 2.44
CA LEU A 366 2.05 4.67 1.08
C LEU A 366 0.55 5.01 1.05
N ALA A 367 -0.27 4.30 1.81
CA ALA A 367 -1.71 4.55 1.90
C ALA A 367 -1.99 6.02 2.31
N ARG A 368 -1.26 6.53 3.30
CA ARG A 368 -1.34 7.94 3.69
C ARG A 368 -0.92 8.88 2.55
N GLY A 369 0.23 8.60 1.93
CA GLY A 369 0.73 9.44 0.83
C GLY A 369 -0.24 9.51 -0.34
N ILE A 370 -0.87 8.39 -0.71
CA ILE A 370 -1.90 8.35 -1.75
C ILE A 370 -3.12 9.20 -1.35
N THR A 371 -3.62 9.07 -0.12
CA THR A 371 -4.74 9.87 0.38
C THR A 371 -4.45 11.37 0.31
N GLN A 372 -3.23 11.79 0.64
CA GLN A 372 -2.85 13.21 0.57
C GLN A 372 -2.70 13.70 -0.88
N ILE A 373 -2.06 12.92 -1.76
CA ILE A 373 -1.94 13.24 -3.19
C ILE A 373 -3.33 13.37 -3.82
N GLU A 374 -4.26 12.46 -3.49
CA GLU A 374 -5.64 12.54 -3.97
C GLU A 374 -6.32 13.82 -3.52
N GLY A 375 -6.14 14.21 -2.26
CA GLY A 375 -6.65 15.50 -1.76
C GLY A 375 -6.09 16.69 -2.54
N VAL A 376 -4.79 16.69 -2.84
CA VAL A 376 -4.17 17.73 -3.68
C VAL A 376 -4.76 17.73 -5.09
N LEU A 377 -4.90 16.55 -5.72
CA LEU A 377 -5.45 16.44 -7.08
C LEU A 377 -6.92 16.84 -7.14
N ALA A 378 -7.72 16.47 -6.13
CA ALA A 378 -9.12 16.87 -6.05
C ALA A 378 -9.29 18.39 -6.02
N ASP A 379 -8.32 19.10 -5.40
CA ASP A 379 -8.33 20.55 -5.34
C ASP A 379 -7.83 21.20 -6.64
N ILE A 380 -6.68 20.77 -7.18
CA ILE A 380 -6.04 21.46 -8.31
C ILE A 380 -6.49 20.95 -9.70
N ALA A 381 -6.82 19.66 -9.81
CA ALA A 381 -7.12 19.02 -11.10
C ALA A 381 -8.12 17.87 -10.94
N PRO A 382 -9.39 18.20 -10.55
CA PRO A 382 -10.41 17.20 -10.32
C PRO A 382 -10.66 16.37 -11.58
N GLY A 383 -10.84 15.07 -11.43
CA GLY A 383 -11.11 14.11 -12.50
C GLY A 383 -9.86 13.50 -13.17
N ILE A 384 -8.67 13.69 -12.61
CA ILE A 384 -7.49 12.93 -13.05
C ILE A 384 -7.66 11.45 -12.63
N ASN A 385 -7.52 10.57 -13.62
CA ASN A 385 -7.60 9.12 -13.41
C ASN A 385 -6.26 8.57 -12.87
N MET A 386 -6.08 8.57 -11.55
CA MET A 386 -4.89 8.05 -10.88
C MET A 386 -4.64 6.57 -11.19
N VAL A 387 -5.68 5.73 -11.13
CA VAL A 387 -5.59 4.29 -11.38
C VAL A 387 -5.18 4.02 -12.83
N GLY A 388 -5.73 4.78 -13.76
CA GLY A 388 -5.36 4.69 -15.18
C GLY A 388 -3.89 5.02 -15.43
N ILE A 389 -3.38 6.10 -14.82
CA ILE A 389 -1.97 6.51 -14.94
C ILE A 389 -1.06 5.45 -14.30
N ALA A 390 -1.41 4.95 -13.09
CA ALA A 390 -0.66 3.90 -12.40
C ALA A 390 -0.60 2.61 -13.24
N SER A 391 -1.74 2.15 -13.74
CA SER A 391 -1.83 0.92 -14.55
C SER A 391 -1.03 1.04 -15.84
N ALA A 392 -1.08 2.20 -16.51
CA ALA A 392 -0.30 2.44 -17.72
C ALA A 392 1.21 2.38 -17.44
N ARG A 393 1.66 2.98 -16.34
CA ARG A 393 3.07 2.98 -15.94
C ARG A 393 3.55 1.59 -15.52
N ILE A 394 2.78 0.87 -14.71
CA ILE A 394 3.09 -0.52 -14.34
C ILE A 394 3.23 -1.39 -15.57
N LYS A 395 2.29 -1.27 -16.52
CA LYS A 395 2.34 -2.00 -17.77
C LYS A 395 3.61 -1.70 -18.58
N GLN A 396 4.00 -0.42 -18.66
CA GLN A 396 5.22 0.00 -19.34
C GLN A 396 6.47 -0.58 -18.65
N GLU A 397 6.53 -0.56 -17.32
CA GLU A 397 7.65 -1.08 -16.54
C GLU A 397 7.75 -2.61 -16.63
N MET A 398 6.61 -3.32 -16.59
CA MET A 398 6.56 -4.76 -16.84
C MET A 398 7.13 -5.12 -18.23
N PHE A 399 6.80 -4.33 -19.26
CA PHE A 399 7.36 -4.58 -20.61
C PHE A 399 8.86 -4.27 -20.71
N LYS A 400 9.37 -3.25 -20.04
CA LYS A 400 10.81 -2.93 -20.01
C LYS A 400 11.63 -4.03 -19.34
N ASN A 401 11.10 -4.58 -18.23
CA ASN A 401 11.79 -5.58 -17.40
C ASN A 401 11.48 -7.02 -17.83
N PHE A 402 10.65 -7.22 -18.88
CA PHE A 402 10.28 -8.54 -19.36
C PHE A 402 11.46 -9.21 -20.09
N ASP A 403 12.25 -9.96 -19.34
CA ASP A 403 13.28 -10.84 -19.90
C ASP A 403 12.61 -12.05 -20.57
N PHE A 404 12.19 -11.84 -21.83
CA PHE A 404 11.58 -12.90 -22.65
C PHE A 404 12.46 -14.17 -22.73
N ARG A 405 13.79 -14.01 -22.72
CA ARG A 405 14.71 -15.15 -22.74
C ARG A 405 14.78 -15.88 -21.40
N GLY A 406 14.73 -15.14 -20.29
CA GLY A 406 14.69 -15.70 -18.94
C GLY A 406 13.38 -16.43 -18.66
N GLU A 407 12.25 -15.85 -19.04
CA GLU A 407 10.92 -16.47 -18.88
C GLU A 407 10.73 -17.68 -19.79
N LEU A 408 11.19 -17.63 -21.04
CA LEU A 408 11.19 -18.79 -21.94
C LEU A 408 12.06 -19.92 -21.38
N LYS A 409 13.20 -19.59 -20.77
CA LYS A 409 14.11 -20.56 -20.15
C LYS A 409 13.50 -21.16 -18.87
N LYS A 410 12.79 -20.35 -18.05
CA LYS A 410 12.04 -20.84 -16.89
C LYS A 410 10.86 -21.71 -17.30
N ALA A 411 10.07 -21.28 -18.29
CA ALA A 411 8.97 -22.07 -18.85
C ALA A 411 9.46 -23.38 -19.44
N GLY A 412 10.57 -23.36 -20.20
CA GLY A 412 11.22 -24.55 -20.71
C GLY A 412 11.72 -25.50 -19.62
N LYS A 413 12.32 -24.95 -18.55
CA LYS A 413 12.77 -25.75 -17.40
C LYS A 413 11.60 -26.34 -16.62
N THR A 414 10.51 -25.61 -16.49
CA THR A 414 9.29 -26.08 -15.81
C THR A 414 8.59 -27.15 -16.67
N ALA A 415 8.46 -26.93 -17.96
CA ALA A 415 7.94 -27.92 -18.90
C ALA A 415 8.78 -29.20 -18.91
N TYR A 416 10.12 -29.08 -18.93
CA TYR A 416 11.02 -30.21 -18.82
C TYR A 416 10.88 -30.96 -17.50
N LYS A 417 10.81 -30.24 -16.35
CA LYS A 417 10.56 -30.86 -15.04
C LYS A 417 9.20 -31.56 -14.97
N SER A 418 8.16 -30.96 -15.55
CA SER A 418 6.83 -31.56 -15.59
C SER A 418 6.76 -32.77 -16.48
N ALA A 419 7.39 -32.73 -17.66
CA ALA A 419 7.54 -33.88 -18.57
C ALA A 419 8.35 -35.03 -17.93
N HIS A 420 9.43 -34.68 -17.21
CA HIS A 420 10.23 -35.69 -16.47
C HIS A 420 9.46 -36.35 -15.35
N ARG A 421 8.69 -35.55 -14.56
CA ARG A 421 7.80 -36.10 -13.54
C ARG A 421 6.66 -36.95 -14.13
N MET A 422 6.11 -36.55 -15.27
CA MET A 422 5.14 -37.38 -16.01
C MET A 422 5.72 -38.69 -16.51
N ALA A 423 6.96 -38.68 -16.97
CA ALA A 423 7.67 -39.90 -17.40
C ALA A 423 7.96 -40.88 -16.23
N GLU A 424 8.13 -40.37 -15.01
CA GLU A 424 8.29 -41.19 -13.79
C GLU A 424 6.98 -41.73 -13.22
N LEU A 425 5.83 -41.16 -13.61
CA LEU A 425 4.51 -41.55 -13.07
C LEU A 425 4.19 -43.07 -13.29
N PRO A 426 4.43 -43.67 -14.48
CA PRO A 426 4.18 -45.09 -14.69
C PRO A 426 4.98 -45.99 -13.76
N GLU A 427 6.26 -45.65 -13.52
CA GLU A 427 7.15 -46.42 -12.65
C GLU A 427 6.73 -46.29 -11.19
N ARG A 428 6.37 -45.10 -10.72
CA ARG A 428 5.83 -44.87 -9.35
C ARG A 428 4.47 -45.54 -9.17
N MET A 429 3.61 -45.52 -10.18
CA MET A 429 2.33 -46.24 -10.13
C MET A 429 2.55 -47.77 -10.10
N ALA A 430 3.51 -48.29 -10.85
CA ALA A 430 3.87 -49.70 -10.77
C ALA A 430 4.40 -50.08 -9.38
N GLN A 431 5.24 -49.25 -8.78
CA GLN A 431 5.73 -49.47 -7.42
C GLN A 431 4.58 -49.45 -6.38
N ILE A 432 3.67 -48.48 -6.47
CA ILE A 432 2.50 -48.43 -5.58
C ILE A 432 1.58 -49.63 -5.74
N LEU A 433 1.39 -50.10 -6.97
CA LEU A 433 0.62 -51.32 -7.26
C LEU A 433 1.30 -52.59 -6.71
N GLU A 434 2.63 -52.66 -6.80
CA GLU A 434 3.42 -53.76 -6.23
C GLU A 434 3.37 -53.76 -4.68
N GLU A 435 3.49 -52.59 -4.05
CA GLU A 435 3.35 -52.43 -2.61
C GLU A 435 1.92 -52.75 -2.13
N TYR A 436 0.90 -52.40 -2.93
CA TYR A 436 -0.49 -52.76 -2.67
C TYR A 436 -0.70 -54.27 -2.74
N GLN A 437 -0.13 -54.95 -3.76
CA GLN A 437 -0.22 -56.43 -3.89
C GLN A 437 0.50 -57.17 -2.74
N ARG A 438 1.53 -56.55 -2.16
CA ARG A 438 2.26 -57.09 -0.99
C ARG A 438 1.58 -56.85 0.37
N GLY A 439 0.41 -56.16 0.39
CA GLY A 439 -0.42 -55.93 1.61
C GLY A 439 0.23 -54.99 2.63
N GLN A 440 1.25 -54.21 2.25
CA GLN A 440 2.03 -53.36 3.17
C GLN A 440 1.59 -51.88 3.22
N THR A 441 0.64 -51.47 2.43
CA THR A 441 0.19 -50.08 2.37
C THR A 441 -1.02 -49.84 3.26
N ARG A 442 -0.83 -49.10 4.36
CA ARG A 442 -1.90 -48.39 5.04
C ARG A 442 -2.02 -46.99 4.41
N ILE A 443 -2.96 -46.82 3.48
CA ILE A 443 -3.28 -45.50 2.96
C ILE A 443 -4.31 -44.87 3.91
N ASN A 444 -3.84 -43.96 4.77
CA ASN A 444 -4.72 -42.99 5.41
C ASN A 444 -5.05 -41.90 4.39
N LEU A 445 -6.14 -42.06 3.68
CA LEU A 445 -6.70 -41.03 2.81
C LEU A 445 -7.56 -40.09 3.67
N ASP A 446 -6.94 -39.10 4.27
CA ASP A 446 -7.67 -37.90 4.71
C ASP A 446 -8.02 -37.07 3.45
N MET A 447 -9.09 -37.48 2.78
CA MET A 447 -9.64 -36.74 1.65
C MET A 447 -10.45 -35.54 2.18
N HIS A 448 -9.79 -34.44 2.47
CA HIS A 448 -10.41 -33.12 2.41
C HIS A 448 -10.46 -32.69 0.93
N ALA A 449 -11.25 -33.41 0.15
CA ALA A 449 -11.60 -32.93 -1.19
C ALA A 449 -12.52 -31.72 -1.00
N SER A 450 -12.06 -30.54 -1.41
CA SER A 450 -12.94 -29.38 -1.45
C SER A 450 -14.18 -29.75 -2.29
N ASP A 451 -15.37 -29.30 -1.85
CA ASP A 451 -16.65 -29.56 -2.55
C ASP A 451 -16.61 -29.15 -4.04
N GLU A 452 -15.68 -28.30 -4.43
CA GLU A 452 -15.42 -27.91 -5.82
C GLU A 452 -14.73 -29.01 -6.64
N LEU A 453 -13.73 -29.68 -6.09
CA LEU A 453 -13.04 -30.78 -6.78
C LEU A 453 -13.98 -31.98 -6.96
N ALA A 454 -14.80 -32.27 -5.94
CA ALA A 454 -15.83 -33.30 -6.04
C ALA A 454 -16.87 -32.96 -7.11
N ARG A 455 -17.31 -31.71 -7.20
CA ARG A 455 -18.24 -31.22 -8.25
C ARG A 455 -17.62 -31.25 -9.64
N LEU A 456 -16.32 -30.94 -9.78
CA LEU A 456 -15.57 -31.02 -11.05
C LEU A 456 -15.43 -32.47 -11.52
N LEU A 457 -15.03 -33.37 -10.63
CA LEU A 457 -14.93 -34.80 -10.93
C LEU A 457 -16.30 -35.40 -11.31
N HIS A 458 -17.36 -35.08 -10.58
CA HIS A 458 -18.71 -35.50 -10.93
C HIS A 458 -19.16 -35.00 -12.31
N ARG A 459 -18.82 -33.75 -12.67
CA ARG A 459 -19.13 -33.24 -14.03
C ARG A 459 -18.35 -33.96 -15.11
N LEU A 460 -17.06 -34.21 -14.91
CA LEU A 460 -16.18 -34.89 -15.85
C LEU A 460 -16.66 -36.35 -16.07
N VAL A 461 -16.89 -37.09 -14.99
CA VAL A 461 -17.37 -38.47 -15.06
C VAL A 461 -18.72 -38.54 -15.79
N ARG A 462 -19.66 -37.67 -15.43
CA ARG A 462 -20.96 -37.61 -16.10
C ARG A 462 -20.84 -37.31 -17.59
N ASN A 463 -19.97 -36.41 -18.00
CA ASN A 463 -19.82 -36.06 -19.41
C ASN A 463 -19.15 -37.20 -20.20
N ILE A 464 -18.22 -37.94 -19.62
CA ILE A 464 -17.61 -39.13 -20.22
C ILE A 464 -18.66 -40.23 -20.39
N VAL A 465 -19.43 -40.50 -19.34
CA VAL A 465 -20.51 -41.52 -19.38
C VAL A 465 -21.53 -41.15 -20.45
N MET A 466 -21.97 -39.91 -20.54
CA MET A 466 -22.89 -39.43 -21.59
C MET A 466 -22.31 -39.62 -23.00
N GLY A 467 -21.02 -39.32 -23.20
CA GLY A 467 -20.33 -39.54 -24.47
C GLY A 467 -20.30 -41.02 -24.86
N LEU A 468 -20.04 -41.91 -23.90
CA LEU A 468 -20.05 -43.37 -24.13
C LEU A 468 -21.45 -43.88 -24.51
N TRP A 469 -22.50 -43.37 -23.85
CA TRP A 469 -23.90 -43.71 -24.19
C TRP A 469 -24.26 -43.29 -25.61
N VAL A 470 -23.90 -42.05 -26.02
CA VAL A 470 -24.12 -41.57 -27.39
C VAL A 470 -23.37 -42.44 -28.41
N MET A 471 -22.14 -42.77 -28.13
CA MET A 471 -21.33 -43.64 -29.01
C MET A 471 -21.92 -45.06 -29.13
N ALA A 472 -22.37 -45.63 -28.00
CA ALA A 472 -23.00 -46.94 -28.00
C ALA A 472 -24.30 -46.96 -28.81
N LEU A 473 -25.12 -45.88 -28.67
CA LEU A 473 -26.36 -45.73 -29.45
C LEU A 473 -26.10 -45.58 -30.93
N LEU A 474 -25.10 -44.81 -31.33
CA LEU A 474 -24.74 -44.65 -32.75
C LEU A 474 -24.21 -45.92 -33.36
N ILE A 475 -23.36 -46.66 -32.65
CA ILE A 475 -22.83 -47.96 -33.14
C ILE A 475 -23.93 -48.98 -33.26
N SER A 476 -24.77 -49.11 -32.20
CA SER A 476 -25.90 -50.06 -32.21
C SER A 476 -26.89 -49.74 -33.31
N SER A 477 -27.24 -48.46 -33.50
CA SER A 477 -28.13 -48.02 -34.58
C SER A 477 -27.55 -48.31 -35.96
N SER A 478 -26.24 -48.09 -36.15
CA SER A 478 -25.55 -48.44 -37.41
C SER A 478 -25.62 -49.91 -37.72
N ILE A 479 -25.39 -50.77 -36.72
CA ILE A 479 -25.49 -52.23 -36.87
C ILE A 479 -26.92 -52.65 -37.21
N VAL A 480 -27.93 -52.09 -36.52
CA VAL A 480 -29.35 -52.39 -36.78
C VAL A 480 -29.77 -51.96 -38.20
N CYS A 481 -29.24 -50.84 -38.70
CA CYS A 481 -29.52 -50.37 -40.06
C CYS A 481 -28.97 -51.29 -41.17
N THR A 482 -28.00 -52.17 -40.86
CA THR A 482 -27.48 -53.17 -41.82
C THR A 482 -28.30 -54.47 -41.83
N THR A 483 -29.31 -54.58 -40.95
CA THR A 483 -30.17 -55.78 -40.88
C THR A 483 -31.49 -55.58 -41.67
N ASP A 484 -32.15 -56.67 -42.00
CA ASP A 484 -33.44 -56.65 -42.73
C ASP A 484 -34.69 -56.59 -41.80
N MET A 485 -34.53 -56.01 -40.59
CA MET A 485 -35.61 -55.91 -39.63
C MET A 485 -36.79 -55.04 -40.12
N THR A 486 -38.01 -55.46 -39.82
CA THR A 486 -39.23 -54.72 -40.08
C THR A 486 -39.85 -54.25 -38.74
N PRO A 487 -40.53 -53.10 -38.66
CA PRO A 487 -40.91 -52.18 -39.74
C PRO A 487 -39.81 -51.28 -40.26
N LYS A 488 -39.86 -50.91 -41.55
CA LYS A 488 -38.91 -50.01 -42.21
C LYS A 488 -39.53 -48.61 -42.41
N ILE A 489 -38.80 -47.55 -42.15
CA ILE A 489 -39.12 -46.14 -42.42
C ILE A 489 -38.14 -45.67 -43.52
N LEU A 490 -38.60 -45.22 -44.69
CA LEU A 490 -37.81 -44.82 -45.84
C LEU A 490 -36.76 -45.87 -46.28
N GLY A 491 -37.13 -47.19 -46.14
CA GLY A 491 -36.25 -48.28 -46.53
C GLY A 491 -35.21 -48.72 -45.48
N ILE A 492 -35.15 -48.05 -44.32
CA ILE A 492 -34.24 -48.30 -43.21
C ILE A 492 -35.04 -48.86 -42.00
N PRO A 493 -34.51 -49.85 -41.26
CA PRO A 493 -35.17 -50.35 -40.05
C PRO A 493 -35.54 -49.25 -39.08
N ALA A 494 -36.81 -49.16 -38.66
CA ALA A 494 -37.33 -48.11 -37.79
C ALA A 494 -36.58 -48.05 -36.46
N LEU A 495 -36.15 -49.18 -35.92
CA LEU A 495 -35.37 -49.25 -34.69
C LEU A 495 -34.01 -48.56 -34.79
N GLY A 496 -33.33 -48.63 -35.92
CA GLY A 496 -32.05 -47.93 -36.20
C GLY A 496 -32.25 -46.41 -36.30
N VAL A 497 -33.35 -45.98 -36.99
CA VAL A 497 -33.69 -44.55 -37.08
C VAL A 497 -34.00 -43.98 -35.71
N MET A 498 -34.75 -44.69 -34.86
CA MET A 498 -35.04 -44.27 -33.49
C MET A 498 -33.77 -44.10 -32.66
N GLY A 499 -32.78 -44.97 -32.77
CA GLY A 499 -31.55 -44.85 -32.02
C GLY A 499 -30.72 -43.62 -32.43
N TYR A 500 -30.67 -43.26 -33.72
CA TYR A 500 -30.04 -42.03 -34.19
C TYR A 500 -30.76 -40.79 -33.68
N VAL A 501 -32.10 -40.78 -33.68
CA VAL A 501 -32.90 -39.66 -33.15
C VAL A 501 -32.63 -39.48 -31.66
N PHE A 502 -32.58 -40.54 -30.88
CA PHE A 502 -32.26 -40.50 -29.46
C PHE A 502 -30.84 -39.96 -29.21
N ALA A 503 -29.87 -40.41 -29.99
CA ALA A 503 -28.50 -39.90 -29.90
C ALA A 503 -28.42 -38.39 -30.18
N CYS A 504 -29.12 -37.91 -31.21
CA CYS A 504 -29.21 -36.48 -31.54
C CYS A 504 -29.88 -35.67 -30.41
N ILE A 505 -30.93 -36.16 -29.78
CA ILE A 505 -31.64 -35.52 -28.68
C ILE A 505 -30.68 -35.36 -27.47
N ILE A 506 -29.90 -36.40 -27.13
CA ILE A 506 -28.96 -36.38 -26.03
C ILE A 506 -27.85 -35.34 -26.29
N VAL A 507 -27.32 -35.31 -27.52
CA VAL A 507 -26.30 -34.30 -27.91
C VAL A 507 -26.86 -32.89 -27.82
N LEU A 508 -28.06 -32.65 -28.37
CA LEU A 508 -28.69 -31.34 -28.33
C LEU A 508 -28.96 -30.87 -26.88
N TYR A 509 -29.48 -31.76 -26.03
CA TYR A 509 -29.68 -31.51 -24.62
C TYR A 509 -28.37 -31.12 -23.91
N THR A 510 -27.28 -31.82 -24.21
CA THR A 510 -25.98 -31.57 -23.60
C THR A 510 -25.41 -30.19 -24.01
N ILE A 511 -25.58 -29.84 -25.30
CA ILE A 511 -25.18 -28.54 -25.84
C ILE A 511 -25.98 -27.40 -25.20
N VAL A 512 -27.33 -27.53 -25.17
CA VAL A 512 -28.20 -26.50 -24.59
C VAL A 512 -27.91 -26.30 -23.10
N LYS A 513 -27.70 -27.37 -22.36
CA LYS A 513 -27.34 -27.32 -20.94
C LYS A 513 -25.97 -26.65 -20.72
N HIS A 514 -25.01 -26.86 -21.60
CA HIS A 514 -23.72 -26.22 -21.54
C HIS A 514 -23.79 -24.70 -21.75
N PHE A 515 -24.65 -24.26 -22.68
CA PHE A 515 -24.87 -22.83 -22.92
C PHE A 515 -25.67 -22.15 -21.81
N ILE A 516 -26.64 -22.81 -21.21
CA ILE A 516 -27.42 -22.27 -20.08
C ILE A 516 -26.60 -22.20 -18.80
N SER A 517 -25.67 -23.13 -18.58
CA SER A 517 -24.76 -23.12 -17.40
C SER A 517 -23.62 -22.08 -17.50
N ARG A 518 -23.45 -21.39 -18.61
CA ARG A 518 -22.48 -20.31 -18.81
C ARG A 518 -23.08 -18.89 -18.69
N ARG A 519 -24.37 -18.76 -18.54
CA ARG A 519 -25.05 -17.54 -18.11
C ARG A 519 -25.35 -17.58 -16.59
#